data_474fe47b369a6b4d18d182bb7e722c11
#
_entry.id   474fe47b369a6b4d18d182bb7e722c11
#
_cell.length_a   1.000
_cell.length_b   1.000
_cell.length_c   1.000
_cell.angle_alpha   90.00
_cell.angle_beta   90.00
_cell.angle_gamma   90.00
#
_symmetry.space_group_name_H-M   'P 1'
#
loop_
_entity.id
_entity.type
_entity.pdbx_description
1 polymer ?
#
loop_
_entity_poly.entity_id
_entity_poly.type
_entity_poly.pdbx_seq_one_letter_code
_entity_poly.pdbx_strand_id
1 'polypeptide(L)'
;MKMKKLILIAVAMVAIVTNAASFSWKTNTMGKIYEADSTTLLSSATAYLFDAGKVTQASLFEAFAAGTDISTLGYADSTAVASGAIATKTFDVPAGYETGDAFNAYIAIVVGDNIYIGNEYEAATPGTGTKAISLNEKAASQAALNTTGSYAGAGWYAAVPEPTSGLLMLVGLAGLALRRRRA
;
A
#
# COMPACT_ATOMS: atom_id res chain seq x y z
N MET A 1 29.58 20.22 67.75
CA MET A 1 28.79 20.48 66.52
C MET A 1 29.24 19.60 65.37
N LYS A 2 28.48 18.59 65.02
CA LYS A 2 28.86 17.64 63.95
C LYS A 2 28.26 18.13 62.61
N MET A 3 29.10 18.61 61.70
CA MET A 3 28.70 18.96 60.33
C MET A 3 28.40 17.69 59.55
N LYS A 4 27.15 17.46 59.23
CA LYS A 4 26.73 16.41 58.33
C LYS A 4 27.14 16.82 56.90
N LYS A 5 28.05 16.06 56.27
CA LYS A 5 28.41 16.22 54.87
C LYS A 5 27.22 15.76 54.03
N LEU A 6 26.57 16.71 53.40
CA LEU A 6 25.53 16.44 52.39
C LEU A 6 26.24 16.01 51.09
N ILE A 7 26.23 14.73 50.79
CA ILE A 7 26.71 14.22 49.50
C ILE A 7 25.57 14.45 48.50
N LEU A 8 25.73 15.45 47.65
CA LEU A 8 24.84 15.70 46.52
C LEU A 8 25.22 14.72 45.40
N ILE A 9 24.47 13.63 45.25
CA ILE A 9 24.61 12.73 44.12
C ILE A 9 23.87 13.40 42.96
N ALA A 10 24.61 14.08 42.11
CA ALA A 10 24.09 14.53 40.83
C ALA A 10 23.97 13.28 39.91
N VAL A 11 22.79 12.71 39.82
CA VAL A 11 22.48 11.74 38.78
C VAL A 11 22.40 12.50 37.44
N ALA A 12 23.49 12.47 36.68
CA ALA A 12 23.46 12.93 35.31
C ALA A 12 22.56 11.96 34.52
N MET A 13 21.31 12.36 34.30
CA MET A 13 20.48 11.71 33.28
C MET A 13 21.12 12.00 31.90
N VAL A 14 21.93 11.09 31.45
CA VAL A 14 22.31 11.06 30.03
C VAL A 14 21.04 10.71 29.27
N ALA A 15 20.39 11.70 28.68
CA ALA A 15 19.34 11.47 27.71
C ALA A 15 20.01 10.74 26.52
N ILE A 16 19.88 9.42 26.49
CA ILE A 16 20.23 8.64 25.30
C ILE A 16 19.21 9.04 24.26
N VAL A 17 19.58 9.91 23.35
CA VAL A 17 18.80 10.19 22.14
C VAL A 17 18.94 8.93 21.28
N THR A 18 18.12 7.93 21.53
CA THR A 18 17.96 6.82 20.61
C THR A 18 17.27 7.37 19.39
N ASN A 19 17.96 7.47 18.26
CA ASN A 19 17.29 7.72 16.99
C ASN A 19 16.26 6.62 16.80
N ALA A 20 14.98 7.02 16.78
CA ALA A 20 13.88 6.10 16.58
C ALA A 20 14.11 5.29 15.30
N ALA A 21 13.81 4.01 15.34
CA ALA A 21 13.87 3.16 14.18
C ALA A 21 12.79 3.57 13.17
N SER A 22 13.17 3.73 11.91
CA SER A 22 12.25 4.16 10.87
C SER A 22 12.56 3.49 9.54
N PHE A 23 11.55 3.45 8.67
CA PHE A 23 11.72 3.13 7.26
C PHE A 23 11.63 4.39 6.41
N SER A 24 12.30 4.39 5.27
CA SER A 24 12.05 5.34 4.19
C SER A 24 11.75 4.61 2.90
N TRP A 25 10.89 5.17 2.07
CA TRP A 25 10.54 4.58 0.78
C TRP A 25 10.54 5.63 -0.32
N LYS A 26 10.90 5.18 -1.51
CA LYS A 26 10.94 6.01 -2.73
C LYS A 26 11.02 5.12 -3.96
N THR A 27 10.62 5.64 -5.11
CA THR A 27 11.01 5.00 -6.37
C THR A 27 12.51 5.22 -6.63
N ASN A 28 13.19 4.20 -7.14
CA ASN A 28 14.55 4.39 -7.64
C ASN A 28 14.52 5.18 -8.97
N THR A 29 15.69 5.61 -9.45
CA THR A 29 15.82 6.46 -10.65
C THR A 29 15.26 5.80 -11.92
N MET A 30 15.27 4.46 -11.99
CA MET A 30 14.80 3.67 -13.14
C MET A 30 13.44 3.02 -12.88
N GLY A 31 12.91 3.10 -11.66
CA GLY A 31 11.69 2.43 -11.20
C GLY A 31 10.43 3.26 -11.29
N LYS A 32 10.35 4.17 -12.25
CA LYS A 32 9.18 5.04 -12.44
C LYS A 32 7.90 4.25 -12.71
N ILE A 33 6.78 4.80 -12.25
CA ILE A 33 5.44 4.23 -12.40
C ILE A 33 4.79 4.85 -13.64
N TYR A 34 4.23 4.01 -14.48
CA TYR A 34 3.47 4.40 -15.66
C TYR A 34 1.97 4.25 -15.40
N GLU A 35 1.16 4.96 -16.16
CA GLU A 35 -0.30 4.82 -16.16
C GLU A 35 -0.71 3.44 -16.77
N ALA A 36 -1.99 3.11 -16.66
CA ALA A 36 -2.52 1.84 -17.18
C ALA A 36 -2.37 1.67 -18.71
N ASP A 37 -2.01 2.72 -19.43
CA ASP A 37 -1.65 2.70 -20.85
C ASP A 37 -0.23 2.17 -21.12
N SER A 38 0.55 1.89 -20.06
CA SER A 38 1.93 1.40 -20.03
C SER A 38 2.98 2.30 -20.72
N THR A 39 2.61 3.46 -21.20
CA THR A 39 3.47 4.40 -21.96
C THR A 39 3.61 5.76 -21.32
N THR A 40 2.55 6.27 -20.71
CA THR A 40 2.51 7.57 -20.06
C THR A 40 3.00 7.47 -18.63
N LEU A 41 3.90 8.36 -18.20
CA LEU A 41 4.26 8.44 -16.78
C LEU A 41 3.07 8.89 -15.95
N LEU A 42 2.84 8.23 -14.82
CA LEU A 42 1.78 8.59 -13.89
C LEU A 42 1.96 10.03 -13.42
N SER A 43 1.04 10.89 -13.81
CA SER A 43 1.17 12.35 -13.67
C SER A 43 0.99 12.79 -12.21
N SER A 44 -0.08 12.32 -11.55
CA SER A 44 -0.41 12.63 -10.16
C SER A 44 -1.35 11.59 -9.59
N ALA A 45 -1.01 11.03 -8.43
CA ALA A 45 -1.85 10.12 -7.66
C ALA A 45 -1.37 10.05 -6.20
N THR A 46 -2.11 9.37 -5.35
CA THR A 46 -1.64 8.98 -4.01
C THR A 46 -1.21 7.52 -4.05
N ALA A 47 0.03 7.25 -3.65
CA ALA A 47 0.51 5.90 -3.40
C ALA A 47 0.35 5.58 -1.92
N TYR A 48 -0.20 4.41 -1.63
CA TYR A 48 -0.32 3.83 -0.31
C TYR A 48 0.68 2.70 -0.17
N LEU A 49 1.47 2.71 0.90
CA LEU A 49 2.40 1.63 1.24
C LEU A 49 1.71 0.67 2.21
N PHE A 50 1.53 -0.56 1.79
CA PHE A 50 0.92 -1.61 2.60
C PHE A 50 1.97 -2.55 3.19
N ASP A 51 1.71 -3.02 4.39
CA ASP A 51 2.41 -4.11 5.05
C ASP A 51 1.81 -5.43 4.56
N ALA A 52 2.56 -6.20 3.77
CA ALA A 52 2.10 -7.45 3.18
C ALA A 52 1.75 -8.53 4.23
N GLY A 53 2.33 -8.42 5.44
CA GLY A 53 1.98 -9.27 6.57
C GLY A 53 0.58 -9.00 7.16
N LYS A 54 0.02 -7.81 6.89
CA LYS A 54 -1.32 -7.41 7.37
C LYS A 54 -2.37 -7.41 6.28
N VAL A 55 -2.03 -6.89 5.12
CA VAL A 55 -2.92 -6.82 3.96
C VAL A 55 -2.16 -7.41 2.77
N THR A 56 -2.56 -8.59 2.32
CA THR A 56 -1.92 -9.22 1.15
C THR A 56 -2.36 -8.51 -0.13
N GLN A 57 -1.54 -8.55 -1.17
CA GLN A 57 -1.86 -7.99 -2.48
C GLN A 57 -3.16 -8.56 -3.06
N ALA A 58 -3.42 -9.87 -2.87
CA ALA A 58 -4.64 -10.51 -3.32
C ALA A 58 -5.87 -10.00 -2.54
N SER A 59 -5.80 -9.89 -1.20
CA SER A 59 -6.91 -9.37 -0.40
C SER A 59 -7.18 -7.89 -0.67
N LEU A 60 -6.13 -7.10 -0.97
CA LEU A 60 -6.29 -5.71 -1.41
C LEU A 60 -7.05 -5.63 -2.73
N PHE A 61 -6.68 -6.48 -3.70
CA PHE A 61 -7.37 -6.54 -4.99
C PHE A 61 -8.85 -6.93 -4.82
N GLU A 62 -9.15 -7.93 -4.00
CA GLU A 62 -10.54 -8.35 -3.71
C GLU A 62 -11.35 -7.21 -3.07
N ALA A 63 -10.76 -6.49 -2.12
CA ALA A 63 -11.40 -5.33 -1.50
C ALA A 63 -11.70 -4.22 -2.53
N PHE A 64 -10.73 -3.92 -3.40
CA PHE A 64 -10.93 -2.95 -4.49
C PHE A 64 -12.02 -3.42 -5.46
N ALA A 65 -12.01 -4.68 -5.89
CA ALA A 65 -13.03 -5.25 -6.77
C ALA A 65 -14.43 -5.22 -6.16
N ALA A 66 -14.54 -5.30 -4.83
CA ALA A 66 -15.78 -5.14 -4.08
C ALA A 66 -16.17 -3.65 -3.86
N GLY A 67 -15.44 -2.69 -4.44
CA GLY A 67 -15.71 -1.26 -4.31
C GLY A 67 -15.27 -0.63 -2.98
N THR A 68 -14.41 -1.30 -2.21
CA THR A 68 -13.87 -0.77 -0.97
C THR A 68 -12.79 0.27 -1.27
N ASP A 69 -12.85 1.43 -0.59
CA ASP A 69 -11.79 2.43 -0.65
C ASP A 69 -10.52 1.89 0.04
N ILE A 70 -9.45 1.71 -0.73
CA ILE A 70 -8.18 1.15 -0.23
C ILE A 70 -7.55 2.01 0.87
N SER A 71 -7.85 3.31 0.92
CA SER A 71 -7.35 4.20 1.98
C SER A 71 -7.87 3.83 3.38
N THR A 72 -8.90 2.98 3.46
CA THR A 72 -9.49 2.52 4.73
C THR A 72 -8.88 1.21 5.23
N LEU A 73 -8.01 0.56 4.45
CA LEU A 73 -7.51 -0.80 4.73
C LEU A 73 -6.28 -0.87 5.65
N GLY A 74 -5.91 0.24 6.30
CA GLY A 74 -4.81 0.22 7.28
C GLY A 74 -3.42 0.12 6.62
N TYR A 75 -3.12 1.03 5.70
CA TYR A 75 -1.79 1.18 5.10
C TYR A 75 -0.74 1.65 6.14
N ALA A 76 0.53 1.34 5.91
CA ALA A 76 1.64 1.76 6.77
C ALA A 76 1.98 3.25 6.58
N ASP A 77 1.96 3.73 5.35
CA ASP A 77 2.23 5.14 5.00
C ASP A 77 1.63 5.49 3.64
N SER A 78 1.50 6.79 3.33
CA SER A 78 1.02 7.25 2.02
C SER A 78 1.73 8.52 1.57
N THR A 79 1.89 8.71 0.27
CA THR A 79 2.51 9.91 -0.29
C THR A 79 2.06 10.17 -1.73
N ALA A 80 2.30 11.38 -2.21
CA ALA A 80 2.02 11.74 -3.60
C ALA A 80 3.01 11.10 -4.57
N VAL A 81 2.49 10.67 -5.72
CA VAL A 81 3.27 10.35 -6.93
C VAL A 81 3.26 11.57 -7.82
N ALA A 82 4.40 11.94 -8.39
CA ALA A 82 4.50 13.00 -9.36
C ALA A 82 5.44 12.60 -10.50
N SER A 83 4.99 12.70 -11.73
CA SER A 83 5.77 12.30 -12.92
C SER A 83 6.35 10.88 -12.81
N GLY A 84 5.55 9.96 -12.35
CA GLY A 84 5.90 8.55 -12.12
C GLY A 84 6.88 8.31 -10.98
N ALA A 85 7.15 9.30 -10.14
CA ALA A 85 8.12 9.18 -9.06
C ALA A 85 7.48 9.42 -7.69
N ILE A 86 7.93 8.64 -6.71
CA ILE A 86 7.69 8.85 -5.29
C ILE A 86 8.95 9.46 -4.70
N ALA A 87 8.84 10.67 -4.14
CA ALA A 87 9.91 11.29 -3.38
C ALA A 87 10.17 10.52 -2.08
N THR A 88 11.40 10.60 -1.57
CA THR A 88 11.74 9.93 -0.31
C THR A 88 10.82 10.40 0.81
N LYS A 89 10.14 9.46 1.44
CA LYS A 89 9.31 9.67 2.63
C LYS A 89 9.74 8.71 3.72
N THR A 90 9.73 9.16 4.95
CA THR A 90 10.12 8.38 6.13
C THR A 90 8.91 8.19 7.03
N PHE A 91 8.78 7.00 7.61
CA PHE A 91 7.75 6.65 8.60
C PHE A 91 8.34 5.76 9.70
N ASP A 92 7.73 5.76 10.87
CA ASP A 92 8.18 4.95 11.99
C ASP A 92 7.95 3.46 11.73
N VAL A 93 8.79 2.62 12.32
CA VAL A 93 8.59 1.16 12.27
C VAL A 93 7.18 0.83 12.79
N PRO A 94 6.35 0.12 12.02
CA PRO A 94 5.01 -0.25 12.47
C PRO A 94 5.03 -1.10 13.74
N ALA A 95 4.01 -0.96 14.58
CA ALA A 95 3.89 -1.76 15.80
C ALA A 95 3.84 -3.26 15.48
N GLY A 96 4.54 -4.05 16.28
CA GLY A 96 4.62 -5.51 16.16
C GLY A 96 5.85 -6.02 15.44
N TYR A 97 6.76 -5.14 15.00
CA TYR A 97 8.05 -5.52 14.43
C TYR A 97 9.18 -5.27 15.41
N GLU A 98 10.05 -6.26 15.56
CA GLU A 98 11.29 -6.19 16.33
C GLU A 98 12.49 -5.98 15.40
N THR A 99 13.63 -5.59 15.98
CA THR A 99 14.86 -5.42 15.22
C THR A 99 15.28 -6.72 14.54
N GLY A 100 15.44 -6.67 13.23
CA GLY A 100 15.83 -7.82 12.41
C GLY A 100 14.65 -8.56 11.77
N ASP A 101 13.41 -8.31 12.18
CA ASP A 101 12.24 -8.88 11.53
C ASP A 101 12.14 -8.44 10.07
N ALA A 102 11.67 -9.32 9.20
CA ALA A 102 11.38 -8.99 7.82
C ALA A 102 10.10 -8.15 7.72
N PHE A 103 10.22 -6.92 7.26
CA PHE A 103 9.11 -6.06 6.88
C PHE A 103 8.91 -6.15 5.37
N ASN A 104 7.82 -6.77 4.95
CA ASN A 104 7.44 -6.93 3.55
C ASN A 104 6.42 -5.88 3.18
N ALA A 105 6.72 -5.06 2.21
CA ALA A 105 5.86 -3.95 1.81
C ALA A 105 5.68 -3.88 0.30
N TYR A 106 4.52 -3.40 -0.12
CA TYR A 106 4.21 -3.09 -1.52
C TYR A 106 3.39 -1.81 -1.59
N ILE A 107 3.34 -1.19 -2.77
CA ILE A 107 2.52 -0.01 -2.99
C ILE A 107 1.22 -0.36 -3.71
N ALA A 108 0.18 0.44 -3.45
CA ALA A 108 -1.03 0.46 -4.26
C ALA A 108 -1.43 1.89 -4.60
N ILE A 109 -1.99 2.07 -5.80
CA ILE A 109 -2.40 3.37 -6.35
C ILE A 109 -3.72 3.18 -7.08
N VAL A 110 -4.71 4.02 -6.81
CA VAL A 110 -5.98 4.03 -7.54
C VAL A 110 -6.03 5.25 -8.45
N VAL A 111 -6.38 5.02 -9.72
CA VAL A 111 -6.57 6.06 -10.73
C VAL A 111 -7.84 5.74 -11.51
N GLY A 112 -8.89 6.53 -11.29
CA GLY A 112 -10.21 6.24 -11.85
C GLY A 112 -10.70 4.85 -11.43
N ASP A 113 -11.06 4.02 -12.40
CA ASP A 113 -11.55 2.66 -12.20
C ASP A 113 -10.42 1.60 -12.23
N ASN A 114 -9.17 2.03 -12.13
CA ASN A 114 -8.03 1.12 -12.16
C ASN A 114 -7.25 1.17 -10.85
N ILE A 115 -6.70 0.03 -10.45
CA ILE A 115 -5.74 -0.06 -9.35
C ILE A 115 -4.40 -0.58 -9.86
N TYR A 116 -3.33 0.05 -9.41
CA TYR A 116 -1.98 -0.49 -9.51
C TYR A 116 -1.62 -1.17 -8.19
N ILE A 117 -1.12 -2.39 -8.27
CA ILE A 117 -0.55 -3.13 -7.14
C ILE A 117 0.89 -3.44 -7.49
N GLY A 118 1.82 -2.91 -6.71
CA GLY A 118 3.25 -2.98 -6.96
C GLY A 118 3.88 -4.32 -6.56
N ASN A 119 5.18 -4.44 -6.81
CA ASN A 119 5.98 -5.56 -6.34
C ASN A 119 6.08 -5.54 -4.80
N GLU A 120 6.33 -6.71 -4.22
CA GLU A 120 6.66 -6.85 -2.80
C GLU A 120 8.16 -6.65 -2.59
N TYR A 121 8.51 -5.87 -1.58
CA TYR A 121 9.88 -5.54 -1.19
C TYR A 121 10.09 -5.90 0.27
N GLU A 122 11.15 -6.66 0.54
CA GLU A 122 11.56 -7.01 1.88
C GLU A 122 12.63 -6.06 2.40
N ALA A 123 12.49 -5.64 3.64
CA ALA A 123 13.50 -4.89 4.37
C ALA A 123 13.59 -5.39 5.80
N ALA A 124 14.81 -5.65 6.29
CA ALA A 124 15.01 -5.96 7.71
C ALA A 124 14.71 -4.73 8.57
N THR A 125 13.90 -4.92 9.62
CA THR A 125 13.53 -3.87 10.57
C THR A 125 14.75 -3.32 11.29
N PRO A 126 15.03 -2.01 11.20
CA PRO A 126 16.19 -1.42 11.86
C PRO A 126 15.98 -1.34 13.37
N GLY A 127 17.05 -1.54 14.15
CA GLY A 127 17.04 -1.27 15.60
C GLY A 127 17.15 0.21 15.92
N THR A 128 17.85 0.96 15.06
CA THR A 128 18.04 2.41 15.14
C THR A 128 18.22 2.99 13.74
N GLY A 129 17.92 4.28 13.57
CA GLY A 129 18.09 4.97 12.30
C GLY A 129 17.06 4.56 11.24
N THR A 130 17.37 4.82 9.97
CA THR A 130 16.41 4.65 8.86
C THR A 130 16.87 3.58 7.88
N LYS A 131 16.01 2.61 7.60
CA LYS A 131 16.20 1.61 6.54
C LYS A 131 15.44 2.03 5.29
N ALA A 132 16.11 2.04 4.13
CA ALA A 132 15.49 2.42 2.87
C ALA A 132 14.84 1.22 2.16
N ILE A 133 13.62 1.44 1.65
CA ILE A 133 12.90 0.57 0.72
C ILE A 133 12.94 1.27 -0.66
N SER A 134 13.64 0.67 -1.62
CA SER A 134 13.83 1.26 -2.94
C SER A 134 12.97 0.55 -3.97
N LEU A 135 11.88 1.19 -4.38
CA LEU A 135 10.87 0.63 -5.27
C LEU A 135 11.33 0.64 -6.72
N ASN A 136 11.15 -0.47 -7.43
CA ASN A 136 11.39 -0.59 -8.86
C ASN A 136 10.12 -1.11 -9.56
N GLU A 137 9.25 -0.17 -9.91
CA GLU A 137 7.90 -0.48 -10.40
C GLU A 137 7.77 -0.41 -11.92
N LYS A 138 8.85 -0.09 -12.64
CA LYS A 138 8.79 0.15 -14.09
C LYS A 138 8.20 -1.04 -14.85
N ALA A 139 8.77 -2.23 -14.67
CA ALA A 139 8.33 -3.40 -15.42
C ALA A 139 6.87 -3.79 -15.10
N ALA A 140 6.49 -3.74 -13.82
CA ALA A 140 5.13 -4.05 -13.39
C ALA A 140 4.11 -3.02 -13.88
N SER A 141 4.45 -1.71 -13.82
CA SER A 141 3.53 -0.65 -14.28
C SER A 141 3.43 -0.56 -15.81
N GLN A 142 4.41 -1.09 -16.56
CA GLN A 142 4.38 -1.22 -18.02
C GLN A 142 3.78 -2.55 -18.51
N ALA A 143 3.37 -3.44 -17.61
CA ALA A 143 2.64 -4.64 -17.99
C ALA A 143 1.25 -4.28 -18.54
N ALA A 144 0.70 -5.15 -19.37
CA ALA A 144 -0.65 -4.95 -19.90
C ALA A 144 -1.68 -4.90 -18.76
N LEU A 145 -2.68 -4.02 -18.91
CA LEU A 145 -3.78 -3.91 -17.96
C LEU A 145 -4.51 -5.25 -17.82
N ASN A 146 -4.58 -5.77 -16.61
CA ASN A 146 -5.29 -7.00 -16.31
C ASN A 146 -6.81 -6.72 -16.17
N THR A 147 -7.60 -7.41 -16.99
CA THR A 147 -9.06 -7.31 -17.01
C THR A 147 -9.74 -8.63 -16.63
N THR A 148 -8.99 -9.61 -16.12
CA THR A 148 -9.52 -10.97 -15.84
C THR A 148 -10.34 -11.08 -14.57
N GLY A 149 -10.34 -10.03 -13.72
CA GLY A 149 -11.07 -10.03 -12.46
C GLY A 149 -10.44 -10.87 -11.35
N SER A 150 -9.17 -11.24 -11.51
CA SER A 150 -8.39 -11.96 -10.50
C SER A 150 -6.99 -11.38 -10.35
N TYR A 151 -6.44 -11.40 -9.14
CA TYR A 151 -5.07 -10.99 -8.90
C TYR A 151 -4.09 -11.99 -9.53
N ALA A 152 -3.14 -11.49 -10.32
CA ALA A 152 -2.19 -12.31 -11.08
C ALA A 152 -0.72 -11.84 -10.90
N GLY A 153 -0.43 -11.00 -9.90
CA GLY A 153 0.90 -10.46 -9.63
C GLY A 153 0.94 -8.93 -9.72
N ALA A 154 2.12 -8.33 -9.63
CA ALA A 154 2.26 -6.87 -9.68
C ALA A 154 1.86 -6.31 -11.05
N GLY A 155 1.07 -5.24 -11.07
CA GLY A 155 0.60 -4.60 -12.30
C GLY A 155 -0.67 -3.78 -12.12
N TRP A 156 -1.21 -3.30 -13.23
CA TRP A 156 -2.48 -2.60 -13.30
C TRP A 156 -3.65 -3.57 -13.45
N TYR A 157 -4.74 -3.27 -12.76
CA TYR A 157 -6.01 -4.01 -12.81
C TYR A 157 -7.16 -3.05 -13.06
N ALA A 158 -8.04 -3.40 -13.98
CA ALA A 158 -9.31 -2.70 -14.14
C ALA A 158 -10.29 -3.12 -13.03
N ALA A 159 -11.10 -2.19 -12.54
CA ALA A 159 -12.29 -2.56 -11.81
C ALA A 159 -13.16 -3.43 -12.74
N VAL A 160 -13.37 -4.67 -12.33
CA VAL A 160 -14.33 -5.52 -13.05
C VAL A 160 -15.71 -5.02 -12.61
N PRO A 161 -16.53 -4.46 -13.53
CA PRO A 161 -17.90 -4.14 -13.18
C PRO A 161 -18.54 -5.40 -12.61
N GLU A 162 -19.22 -5.29 -11.46
CA GLU A 162 -19.97 -6.43 -10.91
C GLU A 162 -20.73 -7.07 -12.06
N PRO A 163 -20.61 -8.39 -12.27
CA PRO A 163 -21.31 -9.04 -13.36
C PRO A 163 -22.77 -8.64 -13.26
N THR A 164 -23.33 -8.24 -14.37
CA THR A 164 -24.75 -7.85 -14.51
C THR A 164 -25.72 -8.96 -14.07
N SER A 165 -25.26 -9.86 -13.20
CA SER A 165 -26.03 -10.92 -12.55
C SER A 165 -27.27 -10.37 -11.88
N GLY A 166 -27.18 -9.20 -11.24
CA GLY A 166 -28.32 -8.50 -10.67
C GLY A 166 -29.29 -8.04 -11.75
N LEU A 167 -28.81 -7.48 -12.85
CA LEU A 167 -29.62 -7.06 -13.99
C LEU A 167 -30.22 -8.26 -14.71
N LEU A 168 -29.45 -9.33 -14.93
CA LEU A 168 -29.92 -10.60 -15.50
C LEU A 168 -30.97 -11.27 -14.63
N MET A 169 -30.79 -11.23 -13.29
CA MET A 169 -31.77 -11.75 -12.34
C MET A 169 -33.05 -10.90 -12.36
N LEU A 170 -32.94 -9.58 -12.44
CA LEU A 170 -34.05 -8.66 -12.55
C LEU A 170 -34.81 -8.86 -13.88
N VAL A 171 -34.11 -8.99 -14.98
CA VAL A 171 -34.68 -9.29 -16.32
C VAL A 171 -35.36 -10.66 -16.34
N GLY A 172 -34.72 -11.66 -15.69
CA GLY A 172 -35.28 -13.00 -15.55
C GLY A 172 -36.56 -13.02 -14.74
N LEU A 173 -36.59 -12.30 -13.59
CA LEU A 173 -37.79 -12.16 -12.77
C LEU A 173 -38.89 -11.38 -13.48
N ALA A 174 -38.56 -10.31 -14.21
CA ALA A 174 -39.51 -9.55 -15.02
C ALA A 174 -40.12 -10.42 -16.14
N GLY A 175 -39.32 -11.24 -16.81
CA GLY A 175 -39.75 -12.21 -17.82
C GLY A 175 -40.70 -13.26 -17.26
N LEU A 176 -40.44 -13.77 -16.08
CA LEU A 176 -41.29 -14.71 -15.37
C LEU A 176 -42.63 -14.07 -14.96
N ALA A 177 -42.58 -12.84 -14.47
CA ALA A 177 -43.82 -12.08 -14.09
C ALA A 177 -44.70 -11.80 -15.29
N LEU A 178 -44.12 -11.47 -16.45
CA LEU A 178 -44.85 -11.25 -17.69
C LEU A 178 -45.47 -12.54 -18.25
N ARG A 179 -44.77 -13.68 -18.12
CA ARG A 179 -45.32 -14.99 -18.52
C ARG A 179 -46.53 -15.39 -17.67
N ARG A 180 -46.52 -15.08 -16.36
CA ARG A 180 -47.61 -15.39 -15.42
C ARG A 180 -48.88 -14.58 -15.66
N ARG A 181 -48.74 -13.42 -16.31
CA ARG A 181 -49.91 -12.57 -16.70
C ARG A 181 -50.60 -13.02 -17.99
N ARG A 182 -49.95 -13.88 -18.79
CA ARG A 182 -50.47 -14.36 -20.08
C ARG A 182 -51.05 -15.79 -20.00
N ALA A 183 -50.93 -16.44 -18.85
CA ALA A 183 -51.57 -17.70 -18.51
C ALA A 183 -52.82 -17.46 -17.62
#